data_adb0f4057e6fe884833a6d037e573ff2
#
_entry.id   adb0f4057e6fe884833a6d037e573ff2
#
_cell.length_a   1.000
_cell.length_b   1.000
_cell.length_c   1.000
_cell.angle_alpha   90.00
_cell.angle_beta   90.00
_cell.angle_gamma   90.00
#
_symmetry.space_group_name_H-M   'P 1'
#
loop_
_entity.id
_entity.type
_entity.pdbx_description
1 polymer ?
#
loop_
_entity_poly.entity_id
_entity_poly.type
_entity_poly.pdbx_seq_one_letter_code
_entity_poly.pdbx_strand_id
1 'polypeptide(L)'
;MSTTDNPKQIFDDAWLGLGDLSKIQVPTNPMIHRTETEIENPDLHLMKLLRDPKYVGATCKLLFNIELHPMQCVILQEFWNRPFPMYIASRGWGKSFLLALYAVLRCTFYPGTKIVIVGAAFRQSKIIFEYMETMWRNSPILRSIFSGN
;
A
#
# COMPACT_ATOMS: atom_id res chain seq x y z
N MET A 1 42.04 -17.54 -10.70
CA MET A 1 41.22 -17.95 -11.87
C MET A 1 39.76 -17.94 -11.39
N SER A 2 39.03 -16.99 -11.88
CA SER A 2 37.71 -16.61 -11.45
C SER A 2 36.66 -17.67 -11.80
N THR A 3 35.91 -18.10 -10.82
CA THR A 3 34.66 -18.84 -10.99
C THR A 3 33.69 -17.99 -11.78
N THR A 4 33.38 -18.44 -12.98
CA THR A 4 32.34 -17.84 -13.83
C THR A 4 31.01 -17.97 -13.13
N ASP A 5 30.53 -16.86 -12.57
CA ASP A 5 29.18 -16.75 -12.07
C ASP A 5 28.21 -17.04 -13.23
N ASN A 6 27.44 -18.10 -13.08
CA ASN A 6 26.44 -18.51 -14.06
C ASN A 6 25.35 -17.40 -14.11
N PRO A 7 25.11 -16.76 -15.26
CA PRO A 7 24.13 -15.67 -15.35
C PRO A 7 22.71 -16.08 -14.94
N LYS A 8 22.37 -17.36 -15.04
CA LYS A 8 21.11 -17.91 -14.53
C LYS A 8 20.98 -17.83 -13.01
N GLN A 9 22.08 -18.11 -12.29
CA GLN A 9 22.10 -18.10 -10.83
C GLN A 9 21.97 -16.68 -10.30
N ILE A 10 22.64 -15.72 -10.93
CA ILE A 10 22.51 -14.27 -10.61
C ILE A 10 21.08 -13.79 -10.85
N PHE A 11 20.43 -14.30 -11.90
CA PHE A 11 19.05 -13.92 -12.22
C PHE A 11 18.03 -14.53 -11.23
N ASP A 12 18.24 -15.78 -10.85
CA ASP A 12 17.39 -16.48 -9.87
C ASP A 12 17.56 -15.87 -8.47
N ASP A 13 18.76 -15.52 -8.06
CA ASP A 13 19.04 -14.87 -6.77
C ASP A 13 18.49 -13.44 -6.71
N ALA A 14 18.55 -12.70 -7.83
CA ALA A 14 18.01 -11.35 -7.93
C ALA A 14 16.47 -11.33 -8.01
N TRP A 15 15.87 -12.32 -8.65
CA TRP A 15 14.41 -12.42 -8.83
C TRP A 15 13.69 -12.91 -7.57
N LEU A 16 14.31 -13.82 -6.83
CA LEU A 16 13.72 -14.39 -5.62
C LEU A 16 13.96 -13.48 -4.41
N GLY A 17 14.89 -12.51 -4.49
CA GLY A 17 15.28 -11.73 -3.30
C GLY A 17 15.76 -12.60 -2.15
N LEU A 18 16.04 -13.88 -2.46
CA LEU A 18 16.34 -14.94 -1.54
C LEU A 18 17.85 -15.13 -1.46
N GLY A 19 18.57 -14.05 -1.18
CA GLY A 19 19.84 -14.23 -0.51
C GLY A 19 19.56 -15.01 0.79
N ASP A 20 20.23 -16.11 0.93
CA ASP A 20 20.26 -16.95 2.15
C ASP A 20 19.00 -16.84 3.04
N LEU A 21 18.01 -17.70 2.78
CA LEU A 21 16.74 -17.78 3.53
C LEU A 21 16.94 -17.89 5.06
N SER A 22 18.11 -18.32 5.50
CA SER A 22 18.46 -18.38 6.93
C SER A 22 18.64 -16.98 7.54
N LYS A 23 18.84 -15.95 6.71
CA LYS A 23 18.96 -14.54 7.13
C LYS A 23 17.66 -13.78 7.02
N ILE A 24 16.63 -14.34 6.41
CA ILE A 24 15.29 -13.77 6.48
C ILE A 24 14.81 -13.97 7.92
N GLN A 25 15.03 -12.97 8.75
CA GLN A 25 14.25 -12.84 9.96
C GLN A 25 12.80 -12.67 9.50
N VAL A 26 12.06 -13.76 9.50
CA VAL A 26 10.60 -13.71 9.45
C VAL A 26 10.24 -12.70 10.55
N PRO A 27 9.59 -11.57 10.22
CA PRO A 27 9.23 -10.63 11.25
C PRO A 27 8.40 -11.41 12.25
N THR A 28 8.98 -11.69 13.39
CA THR A 28 8.29 -12.26 14.53
C THR A 28 7.08 -11.37 14.70
N ASN A 29 5.92 -12.00 14.68
CA ASN A 29 4.62 -11.36 14.77
C ASN A 29 4.75 -10.07 15.61
N PRO A 30 4.52 -8.87 15.05
CA PRO A 30 4.71 -7.61 15.76
C PRO A 30 3.89 -7.51 17.05
N MET A 31 2.94 -8.43 17.25
CA MET A 31 2.21 -8.64 18.49
C MET A 31 3.08 -9.23 19.64
N ILE A 32 4.26 -9.80 19.38
CA ILE A 32 5.04 -10.53 20.39
C ILE A 32 6.07 -9.62 21.11
N HIS A 33 6.44 -8.49 20.52
CA HIS A 33 7.34 -7.50 21.13
C HIS A 33 6.64 -6.22 21.54
N ARG A 34 5.50 -6.32 22.23
CA ARG A 34 4.89 -5.16 22.88
C ARG A 34 5.73 -4.78 24.09
N THR A 35 6.34 -3.62 24.07
CA THR A 35 6.81 -2.97 25.28
C THR A 35 5.60 -2.57 26.12
N GLU A 36 5.69 -2.66 27.45
CA GLU A 36 4.58 -2.35 28.38
C GLU A 36 3.97 -0.96 28.15
N THR A 37 4.75 -0.01 27.64
CA THR A 37 4.33 1.34 27.25
C THR A 37 3.43 1.41 26.01
N GLU A 38 3.47 0.40 25.13
CA GLU A 38 2.62 0.34 23.93
C GLU A 38 1.22 -0.24 24.23
N ILE A 39 1.05 -0.85 25.38
CA ILE A 39 -0.24 -1.45 25.83
C ILE A 39 -1.20 -0.36 26.31
N GLU A 40 -0.70 0.82 26.68
CA GLU A 40 -1.49 1.88 27.30
C GLU A 40 -2.54 2.51 26.35
N ASN A 41 -2.32 2.43 25.00
CA ASN A 41 -3.29 2.87 24.00
C ASN A 41 -3.29 1.96 22.76
N PRO A 42 -4.02 0.83 22.81
CA PRO A 42 -4.05 -0.15 21.71
C PRO A 42 -4.56 0.46 20.39
N ASP A 43 -5.49 1.42 20.46
CA ASP A 43 -6.04 2.09 19.29
C ASP A 43 -4.98 2.95 18.59
N LEU A 44 -4.15 3.64 19.35
CA LEU A 44 -3.06 4.45 18.82
C LEU A 44 -2.00 3.58 18.14
N HIS A 45 -1.70 2.41 18.71
CA HIS A 45 -0.77 1.46 18.13
C HIS A 45 -1.32 0.89 16.81
N LEU A 46 -2.58 0.50 16.79
CA LEU A 46 -3.24 0.04 15.57
C LEU A 46 -3.20 1.11 14.47
N MET A 47 -3.51 2.36 14.81
CA MET A 47 -3.45 3.47 13.85
C MET A 47 -2.04 3.69 13.29
N LYS A 48 -0.99 3.56 14.11
CA LYS A 48 0.40 3.62 13.64
C LYS A 48 0.72 2.50 12.66
N LEU A 49 0.30 1.27 12.97
CA LEU A 49 0.51 0.11 12.09
C LEU A 49 -0.23 0.26 10.75
N LEU A 50 -1.49 0.68 10.78
CA LEU A 50 -2.28 0.88 9.56
C LEU A 50 -1.73 2.01 8.68
N ARG A 51 -1.05 2.97 9.29
CA ARG A 51 -0.43 4.11 8.59
C ARG A 51 0.94 3.78 8.02
N ASP A 52 1.60 2.73 8.49
CA ASP A 52 2.91 2.30 7.99
C ASP A 52 2.74 1.67 6.59
N PRO A 53 3.39 2.22 5.55
CA PRO A 53 3.29 1.68 4.19
C PRO A 53 3.74 0.22 4.06
N LYS A 54 4.53 -0.30 4.99
CA LYS A 54 4.93 -1.73 5.01
C LYS A 54 3.72 -2.65 5.12
N TYR A 55 2.67 -2.21 5.80
CA TYR A 55 1.46 -3.00 6.04
C TYR A 55 0.30 -2.62 5.11
N VAL A 56 0.56 -1.88 4.01
CA VAL A 56 -0.47 -1.37 3.10
C VAL A 56 -1.40 -2.46 2.58
N GLY A 57 -0.89 -3.66 2.31
CA GLY A 57 -1.71 -4.79 1.87
C GLY A 57 -2.72 -5.24 2.95
N ALA A 58 -2.26 -5.39 4.19
CA ALA A 58 -3.11 -5.72 5.33
C ALA A 58 -4.10 -4.60 5.63
N THR A 59 -3.66 -3.35 5.54
CA THR A 59 -4.50 -2.16 5.69
C THR A 59 -5.63 -2.12 4.67
N CYS A 60 -5.33 -2.39 3.40
CA CYS A 60 -6.33 -2.43 2.34
C CYS A 60 -7.32 -3.58 2.53
N LYS A 61 -6.86 -4.73 2.99
CA LYS A 61 -7.74 -5.86 3.32
C LYS A 61 -8.66 -5.53 4.48
N LEU A 62 -8.13 -4.93 5.54
CA LEU A 62 -8.90 -4.60 6.74
C LEU A 62 -9.93 -3.49 6.47
N LEU A 63 -9.50 -2.38 5.86
CA LEU A 63 -10.36 -1.19 5.68
C LEU A 63 -11.34 -1.32 4.53
N PHE A 64 -10.95 -1.96 3.44
CA PHE A 64 -11.72 -1.97 2.18
C PHE A 64 -12.12 -3.37 1.73
N ASN A 65 -11.65 -4.42 2.41
CA ASN A 65 -11.76 -5.83 1.97
C ASN A 65 -11.16 -6.06 0.56
N ILE A 66 -10.11 -5.33 0.23
CA ILE A 66 -9.39 -5.42 -1.05
C ILE A 66 -8.12 -6.23 -0.86
N GLU A 67 -7.95 -7.28 -1.63
CA GLU A 67 -6.70 -8.03 -1.73
C GLU A 67 -5.85 -7.45 -2.86
N LEU A 68 -4.68 -6.96 -2.49
CA LEU A 68 -3.71 -6.41 -3.44
C LEU A 68 -2.73 -7.49 -3.88
N HIS A 69 -2.39 -7.46 -5.16
CA HIS A 69 -1.26 -8.23 -5.67
C HIS A 69 0.05 -7.72 -5.02
N PRO A 70 1.04 -8.58 -4.72
CA PRO A 70 2.31 -8.16 -4.10
C PRO A 70 2.97 -6.96 -4.78
N MET A 71 3.01 -6.95 -6.12
CA MET A 71 3.55 -5.81 -6.88
C MET A 71 2.76 -4.51 -6.67
N GLN A 72 1.46 -4.58 -6.47
CA GLN A 72 0.63 -3.41 -6.16
C GLN A 72 0.96 -2.84 -4.79
N CYS A 73 1.26 -3.71 -3.82
CA CYS A 73 1.72 -3.29 -2.50
C CYS A 73 3.05 -2.53 -2.60
N VAL A 74 4.02 -3.04 -3.36
CA VAL A 74 5.30 -2.38 -3.59
C VAL A 74 5.12 -1.01 -4.24
N ILE A 75 4.26 -0.90 -5.26
CA ILE A 75 3.97 0.36 -5.93
C ILE A 75 3.36 1.38 -4.96
N LEU A 76 2.41 0.96 -4.13
CA LEU A 76 1.81 1.84 -3.12
C LEU A 76 2.81 2.28 -2.06
N GLN A 77 3.72 1.40 -1.63
CA GLN A 77 4.81 1.74 -0.72
C GLN A 77 5.72 2.81 -1.33
N GLU A 78 6.09 2.66 -2.61
CA GLU A 78 6.89 3.66 -3.31
C GLU A 78 6.15 5.01 -3.45
N PHE A 79 4.85 5.00 -3.72
CA PHE A 79 4.04 6.22 -3.72
C PHE A 79 4.02 6.92 -2.36
N TRP A 80 4.11 6.15 -1.28
CA TRP A 80 4.12 6.70 0.07
C TRP A 80 5.46 7.32 0.44
N ASN A 81 6.54 6.67 0.01
CA ASN A 81 7.90 7.03 0.40
C ASN A 81 8.52 8.12 -0.49
N ARG A 82 7.93 8.38 -1.67
CA ARG A 82 8.50 9.35 -2.62
C ARG A 82 7.62 10.58 -2.77
N PRO A 83 8.23 11.79 -2.78
CA PRO A 83 7.47 13.03 -2.95
C PRO A 83 6.86 13.17 -4.36
N PHE A 84 7.55 12.65 -5.40
CA PHE A 84 7.14 12.73 -6.81
C PHE A 84 7.29 11.37 -7.49
N PRO A 85 6.43 10.39 -7.17
CA PRO A 85 6.51 9.09 -7.83
C PRO A 85 6.00 9.18 -9.27
N MET A 86 6.72 8.55 -10.20
CA MET A 86 6.26 8.33 -11.57
C MET A 86 5.93 6.85 -11.73
N TYR A 87 4.72 6.55 -12.20
CA TYR A 87 4.28 5.19 -12.42
C TYR A 87 3.89 4.96 -13.87
N ILE A 88 4.71 4.17 -14.57
CA ILE A 88 4.48 3.76 -15.95
C ILE A 88 4.18 2.27 -15.96
N ALA A 89 3.04 1.89 -16.50
CA ALA A 89 2.64 0.49 -16.62
C ALA A 89 1.77 0.29 -17.87
N SER A 90 1.73 -0.94 -18.36
CA SER A 90 0.89 -1.33 -19.50
C SER A 90 -0.60 -1.14 -19.21
N ARG A 91 -1.41 -1.26 -20.25
CA ARG A 91 -2.87 -1.24 -20.11
C ARG A 91 -3.33 -2.47 -19.31
N GLY A 92 -4.30 -2.30 -18.42
CA GLY A 92 -4.84 -3.38 -17.58
C GLY A 92 -4.14 -3.57 -16.22
N TRP A 93 -3.00 -2.95 -15.97
CA TRP A 93 -2.27 -3.06 -14.70
C TRP A 93 -2.91 -2.34 -13.50
N GLY A 94 -4.11 -1.80 -13.66
CA GLY A 94 -4.83 -1.17 -12.55
C GLY A 94 -4.27 0.19 -12.12
N LYS A 95 -3.61 0.95 -13.02
CA LYS A 95 -3.04 2.28 -12.69
C LYS A 95 -4.04 3.21 -12.03
N SER A 96 -5.21 3.38 -12.65
CA SER A 96 -6.25 4.27 -12.15
C SER A 96 -6.83 3.79 -10.83
N PHE A 97 -6.97 2.48 -10.65
CA PHE A 97 -7.39 1.86 -9.40
C PHE A 97 -6.38 2.14 -8.28
N LEU A 98 -5.07 1.93 -8.52
CA LEU A 98 -4.02 2.20 -7.53
C LEU A 98 -3.93 3.68 -7.15
N LEU A 99 -4.11 4.59 -8.11
CA LEU A 99 -4.15 6.03 -7.83
C LEU A 99 -5.37 6.39 -6.97
N ALA A 100 -6.54 5.83 -7.28
CA ALA A 100 -7.74 6.03 -6.49
C ALA A 100 -7.57 5.48 -5.07
N LEU A 101 -7.03 4.28 -4.93
CA LEU A 101 -6.76 3.64 -3.64
C LEU A 101 -5.76 4.46 -2.81
N TYR A 102 -4.67 4.93 -3.42
CA TYR A 102 -3.70 5.81 -2.78
C TYR A 102 -4.34 7.10 -2.29
N ALA A 103 -5.19 7.73 -3.11
CA ALA A 103 -5.90 8.95 -2.75
C ALA A 103 -6.82 8.71 -1.54
N VAL A 104 -7.60 7.64 -1.54
CA VAL A 104 -8.48 7.29 -0.40
C VAL A 104 -7.67 7.03 0.87
N LEU A 105 -6.59 6.26 0.80
CA LEU A 105 -5.70 6.00 1.93
C LEU A 105 -5.12 7.30 2.51
N ARG A 106 -4.65 8.21 1.62
CA ARG A 106 -4.10 9.50 2.05
C ARG A 106 -5.15 10.35 2.76
N CYS A 107 -6.36 10.44 2.24
CA CYS A 107 -7.45 11.17 2.88
C CYS A 107 -7.87 10.55 4.22
N THR A 108 -7.87 9.22 4.32
CA THR A 108 -8.23 8.50 5.54
C THR A 108 -7.21 8.72 6.67
N PHE A 109 -5.92 8.63 6.34
CA PHE A 109 -4.86 8.72 7.36
C PHE A 109 -4.34 10.13 7.63
N TYR A 110 -4.62 11.08 6.75
CA TYR A 110 -4.19 12.47 6.88
C TYR A 110 -5.37 13.42 6.67
N PRO A 111 -6.16 13.67 7.72
CA PRO A 111 -7.29 14.59 7.65
C PRO A 111 -6.87 15.97 7.13
N GLY A 112 -7.70 16.59 6.32
CA GLY A 112 -7.39 17.87 5.69
C GLY A 112 -6.52 17.80 4.42
N THR A 113 -6.10 16.61 3.99
CA THR A 113 -5.38 16.44 2.73
C THR A 113 -6.26 16.85 1.54
N LYS A 114 -5.73 17.71 0.69
CA LYS A 114 -6.37 18.11 -0.57
C LYS A 114 -5.69 17.37 -1.72
N ILE A 115 -6.46 16.66 -2.52
CA ILE A 115 -5.96 15.89 -3.66
C ILE A 115 -6.55 16.47 -4.93
N VAL A 116 -5.70 16.80 -5.89
CA VAL A 116 -6.10 17.26 -7.21
C VAL A 116 -5.77 16.17 -8.23
N ILE A 117 -6.78 15.75 -8.98
CA ILE A 117 -6.64 14.75 -10.03
C ILE A 117 -6.73 15.48 -11.38
N VAL A 118 -5.64 15.44 -12.13
CA VAL A 118 -5.53 16.06 -13.45
C VAL A 118 -5.40 14.97 -14.50
N GLY A 119 -6.20 15.05 -15.55
CA GLY A 119 -6.14 14.15 -16.69
C GLY A 119 -6.22 14.95 -18.00
N ALA A 120 -5.77 14.36 -19.10
CA ALA A 120 -5.85 14.98 -20.43
C ALA A 120 -7.30 15.26 -20.88
N ALA A 121 -8.26 14.49 -20.35
CA ALA A 121 -9.68 14.71 -20.55
C ALA A 121 -10.43 14.44 -19.23
N PHE A 122 -11.52 15.18 -19.00
CA PHE A 122 -12.37 15.03 -17.82
C PHE A 122 -12.83 13.58 -17.58
N ARG A 123 -13.08 12.83 -18.64
CA ARG A 123 -13.44 11.42 -18.57
C ARG A 123 -12.39 10.56 -17.86
N GLN A 124 -11.10 10.88 -18.02
CA GLN A 124 -10.02 10.14 -17.37
C GLN A 124 -9.98 10.39 -15.86
N SER A 125 -10.14 11.64 -15.46
CA SER A 125 -10.21 12.01 -14.04
C SER A 125 -11.46 11.40 -13.39
N LYS A 126 -12.60 11.37 -14.09
CA LYS A 126 -13.85 10.80 -13.62
C LYS A 126 -13.72 9.31 -13.27
N ILE A 127 -12.98 8.52 -14.06
CA ILE A 127 -12.76 7.09 -13.78
C ILE A 127 -12.11 6.88 -12.40
N ILE A 128 -11.18 7.74 -12.01
CA ILE A 128 -10.53 7.64 -10.69
C ILE A 128 -11.55 7.92 -9.59
N PHE A 129 -12.42 8.92 -9.74
CA PHE A 129 -13.50 9.19 -8.81
C PHE A 129 -14.49 8.04 -8.68
N GLU A 130 -14.84 7.37 -9.78
CA GLU A 130 -15.73 6.20 -9.79
C GLU A 130 -15.14 5.04 -8.97
N TYR A 131 -13.82 4.82 -9.04
CA TYR A 131 -13.13 3.86 -8.18
C TYR A 131 -13.18 4.27 -6.71
N MET A 132 -12.93 5.54 -6.39
CA MET A 132 -13.01 6.05 -5.02
C MET A 132 -14.42 5.89 -4.45
N GLU A 133 -15.44 6.25 -5.22
CA GLU A 133 -16.85 6.10 -4.84
C GLU A 133 -17.22 4.64 -4.60
N THR A 134 -16.74 3.73 -5.44
CA THR A 134 -16.96 2.28 -5.28
C THR A 134 -16.31 1.77 -3.99
N MET A 135 -15.09 2.19 -3.68
CA MET A 135 -14.42 1.83 -2.43
C MET A 135 -15.19 2.35 -1.21
N TRP A 136 -15.64 3.59 -1.26
CA TRP A 136 -16.43 4.20 -0.19
C TRP A 136 -17.76 3.49 0.03
N ARG A 137 -18.49 3.16 -1.03
CA ARG A 137 -19.77 2.45 -0.95
C ARG A 137 -19.61 1.04 -0.38
N ASN A 138 -18.52 0.36 -0.71
CA ASN A 138 -18.28 -1.03 -0.32
C ASN A 138 -17.65 -1.17 1.08
N SER A 139 -17.10 -0.09 1.65
CA SER A 139 -16.49 -0.11 2.96
C SER A 139 -17.38 0.52 4.04
N PRO A 140 -17.93 -0.27 4.98
CA PRO A 140 -18.67 0.28 6.12
C PRO A 140 -17.81 1.21 6.98
N ILE A 141 -16.53 0.89 7.13
CA ILE A 141 -15.58 1.66 7.93
C ILE A 141 -15.38 3.05 7.31
N LEU A 142 -15.15 3.14 5.99
CA LEU A 142 -15.03 4.45 5.34
C LEU A 142 -16.31 5.28 5.47
N ARG A 143 -17.45 4.65 5.33
CA ARG A 143 -18.74 5.35 5.50
C ARG A 143 -18.87 5.93 6.90
N SER A 144 -18.48 5.21 7.93
CA SER A 144 -18.53 5.72 9.31
C SER A 144 -17.55 6.86 9.55
N ILE A 145 -16.35 6.81 8.95
CA ILE A 145 -15.34 7.86 9.09
C ILE A 145 -15.78 9.16 8.39
N PHE A 146 -16.36 9.08 7.20
CA PHE A 146 -16.71 10.26 6.40
C PHE A 146 -18.16 10.74 6.59
N SER A 147 -19.04 9.98 7.22
CA SER A 147 -20.41 10.38 7.54
C SER A 147 -20.59 10.94 8.96
N GLY A 148 -19.52 10.95 9.76
CA GLY A 148 -19.54 11.48 11.11
C GLY A 148 -19.49 13.01 11.13
N ASN A 149 -20.63 13.63 10.88
CA ASN A 149 -21.01 15.00 11.28
C ASN A 149 -22.43 15.01 11.74
#